data_fbd2cc88746d6d2c37cb3ec069e2346f
#
_entry.id   fbd2cc88746d6d2c37cb3ec069e2346f
#
_cell.length_a   1.000
_cell.length_b   1.000
_cell.length_c   1.000
_cell.angle_alpha   90.00
_cell.angle_beta   90.00
_cell.angle_gamma   90.00
#
_symmetry.space_group_name_H-M   'P 1'
#
loop_
_entity.id
_entity.type
_entity.pdbx_description
1 polymer ?
#
loop_
_entity_poly.entity_id
_entity_poly.type
_entity_poly.pdbx_seq_one_letter_code
_entity_poly.pdbx_strand_id
1 'polypeptide(L)'
;MPSVQIKKVESLRDLKTFVDFHYDLYEGDAYDVPNLFMDDMNTLRKDKNAAFEFCEAEYYIAYKQGKVVGRVAAIINHRANEKWKTKIVRFGWIDFIDDLEVSRALFDEVAAYGRSKGMTEMVGPLGFTDMDPEGMLTWGFDKLSTMITIYNYPYYPQHIEKLGGWEVDQNYVEYFFDVPKEIPEKY
;
A
#
# COMPACT_ATOMS: atom_id res chain seq x y z
N MET A 1 -9.79 10.24 -24.82
CA MET A 1 -9.26 9.00 -24.20
C MET A 1 -9.03 9.32 -22.74
N PRO A 2 -9.27 8.41 -21.80
CA PRO A 2 -8.90 8.67 -20.40
C PRO A 2 -7.41 9.01 -20.35
N SER A 3 -7.05 10.02 -19.57
CA SER A 3 -5.65 10.48 -19.51
C SER A 3 -4.79 9.48 -18.73
N VAL A 4 -5.40 8.70 -17.82
CA VAL A 4 -4.80 7.60 -17.05
C VAL A 4 -5.26 6.25 -17.59
N GLN A 5 -4.31 5.35 -17.79
CA GLN A 5 -4.56 3.96 -18.20
C GLN A 5 -4.12 3.02 -17.09
N ILE A 6 -5.01 2.13 -16.65
CA ILE A 6 -4.67 1.10 -15.67
C ILE A 6 -4.32 -0.20 -16.40
N LYS A 7 -3.19 -0.80 -16.01
CA LYS A 7 -2.73 -2.09 -16.50
C LYS A 7 -2.63 -3.07 -15.33
N LYS A 8 -3.26 -4.22 -15.48
CA LYS A 8 -3.07 -5.35 -14.56
C LYS A 8 -1.67 -5.94 -14.74
N VAL A 9 -1.05 -6.32 -13.64
CA VAL A 9 0.22 -7.05 -13.61
C VAL A 9 -0.04 -8.52 -13.94
N GLU A 10 0.53 -9.02 -15.04
CA GLU A 10 0.31 -10.39 -15.51
C GLU A 10 1.61 -11.20 -15.64
N SER A 11 2.75 -10.55 -15.55
CA SER A 11 4.07 -11.17 -15.71
C SER A 11 5.05 -10.73 -14.62
N LEU A 12 6.13 -11.50 -14.44
CA LEU A 12 7.23 -11.10 -13.55
C LEU A 12 7.88 -9.79 -13.99
N ARG A 13 7.86 -9.47 -15.27
CA ARG A 13 8.33 -8.19 -15.78
C ARG A 13 7.41 -7.03 -15.34
N ASP A 14 6.10 -7.24 -15.42
CA ASP A 14 5.15 -6.24 -14.92
C ASP A 14 5.27 -6.10 -13.39
N LEU A 15 5.44 -7.22 -12.67
CA LEU A 15 5.65 -7.19 -11.23
C LEU A 15 6.92 -6.41 -10.85
N LYS A 16 8.01 -6.61 -11.61
CA LYS A 16 9.21 -5.81 -11.42
C LYS A 16 8.93 -4.31 -11.62
N THR A 17 8.20 -3.94 -12.68
CA THR A 17 7.80 -2.54 -12.91
C THR A 17 6.94 -2.00 -11.76
N PHE A 18 6.05 -2.82 -11.22
CA PHE A 18 5.23 -2.48 -10.06
C PHE A 18 6.09 -2.20 -8.82
N VAL A 19 7.08 -3.03 -8.55
CA VAL A 19 7.99 -2.84 -7.41
C VAL A 19 8.94 -1.67 -7.63
N ASP A 20 9.54 -1.55 -8.82
CA ASP A 20 10.47 -0.48 -9.18
C ASP A 20 9.84 0.91 -8.96
N PHE A 21 8.54 1.08 -9.20
CA PHE A 21 7.88 2.39 -9.14
C PHE A 21 8.03 3.07 -7.77
N HIS A 22 8.05 2.34 -6.68
CA HIS A 22 8.30 2.91 -5.36
C HIS A 22 9.69 3.55 -5.29
N TYR A 23 10.72 2.82 -5.72
CA TYR A 23 12.09 3.32 -5.72
C TYR A 23 12.26 4.53 -6.64
N ASP A 24 11.61 4.51 -7.81
CA ASP A 24 11.66 5.63 -8.76
C ASP A 24 10.95 6.87 -8.19
N LEU A 25 9.81 6.68 -7.47
CA LEU A 25 9.02 7.78 -6.91
C LEU A 25 9.73 8.49 -5.76
N TYR A 26 10.43 7.72 -4.91
CA TYR A 26 11.13 8.23 -3.72
C TYR A 26 12.63 8.38 -3.93
N GLU A 27 13.13 8.29 -5.18
CA GLU A 27 14.54 8.45 -5.47
C GLU A 27 15.09 9.77 -4.92
N GLY A 28 16.06 9.68 -3.99
CA GLY A 28 16.69 10.84 -3.36
C GLY A 28 15.89 11.48 -2.23
N ASP A 29 14.75 10.92 -1.83
CA ASP A 29 14.05 11.34 -0.62
C ASP A 29 14.88 11.01 0.62
N ALA A 30 14.95 11.94 1.57
CA ALA A 30 15.79 11.80 2.77
C ALA A 30 15.10 11.03 3.90
N TYR A 31 13.81 10.77 3.81
CA TYR A 31 13.00 10.22 4.89
C TYR A 31 12.44 8.84 4.57
N ASP A 32 12.38 8.47 3.29
CA ASP A 32 11.97 7.13 2.88
C ASP A 32 13.08 6.10 3.13
N VAL A 33 12.73 4.99 3.75
CA VAL A 33 13.58 3.80 3.88
C VAL A 33 12.90 2.65 3.15
N PRO A 34 13.25 2.42 1.88
CA PRO A 34 12.58 1.42 1.07
C PRO A 34 12.81 0.00 1.60
N ASN A 35 11.83 -0.86 1.41
CA ASN A 35 11.96 -2.29 1.65
C ASN A 35 13.07 -2.89 0.77
N LEU A 36 13.51 -4.10 1.10
CA LEU A 36 14.41 -4.83 0.20
C LEU A 36 13.65 -5.30 -1.04
N PHE A 37 14.16 -4.94 -2.22
CA PHE A 37 13.56 -5.28 -3.51
C PHE A 37 13.14 -6.75 -3.64
N MET A 38 14.02 -7.67 -3.22
CA MET A 38 13.75 -9.11 -3.32
C MET A 38 12.67 -9.56 -2.35
N ASP A 39 12.50 -8.88 -1.21
CA ASP A 39 11.46 -9.18 -0.24
C ASP A 39 10.09 -8.75 -0.79
N ASP A 40 9.97 -7.55 -1.34
CA ASP A 40 8.76 -7.10 -2.04
C ASP A 40 8.40 -8.03 -3.20
N MET A 41 9.39 -8.36 -4.06
CA MET A 41 9.18 -9.31 -5.16
C MET A 41 8.70 -10.69 -4.68
N ASN A 42 9.20 -11.19 -3.56
CA ASN A 42 8.79 -12.50 -3.03
C ASN A 42 7.42 -12.41 -2.32
N THR A 43 7.17 -11.35 -1.57
CA THR A 43 5.90 -11.12 -0.88
C THR A 43 4.73 -11.03 -1.85
N LEU A 44 4.93 -10.39 -3.00
CA LEU A 44 3.90 -10.21 -4.02
C LEU A 44 3.72 -11.42 -4.96
N ARG A 45 4.56 -12.45 -4.85
CA ARG A 45 4.51 -13.63 -5.71
C ARG A 45 3.68 -14.76 -5.10
N LYS A 46 2.69 -15.22 -5.89
CA LYS A 46 1.82 -16.34 -5.51
C LYS A 46 2.59 -17.66 -5.25
N ASP A 47 3.71 -17.87 -5.94
CA ASP A 47 4.53 -19.08 -5.81
C ASP A 47 5.57 -19.00 -4.68
N LYS A 48 5.61 -17.88 -3.94
CA LYS A 48 6.57 -17.63 -2.86
C LYS A 48 5.93 -17.32 -1.51
N ASN A 49 4.84 -16.57 -1.50
CA ASN A 49 4.20 -16.11 -0.28
C ASN A 49 3.09 -17.08 0.15
N ALA A 50 3.23 -17.69 1.33
CA ALA A 50 2.26 -18.59 1.91
C ALA A 50 0.88 -17.93 2.20
N ALA A 51 0.82 -16.60 2.29
CA ALA A 51 -0.44 -15.89 2.47
C ALA A 51 -1.45 -16.16 1.33
N PHE A 52 -0.98 -16.56 0.15
CA PHE A 52 -1.86 -16.97 -0.96
C PHE A 52 -2.63 -18.27 -0.73
N GLU A 53 -2.37 -19.00 0.36
CA GLU A 53 -3.22 -20.10 0.78
C GLU A 53 -4.61 -19.63 1.26
N PHE A 54 -4.73 -18.38 1.71
CA PHE A 54 -5.96 -17.79 2.23
C PHE A 54 -6.25 -16.38 1.73
N CYS A 55 -5.38 -15.86 0.87
CA CYS A 55 -5.57 -14.57 0.22
C CYS A 55 -5.61 -14.72 -1.30
N GLU A 56 -6.30 -13.82 -1.97
CA GLU A 56 -6.12 -13.55 -3.39
C GLU A 56 -5.77 -12.09 -3.60
N ALA A 57 -4.96 -11.81 -4.60
CA ALA A 57 -4.54 -10.46 -4.91
C ALA A 57 -4.40 -10.23 -6.41
N GLU A 58 -4.66 -9.00 -6.82
CA GLU A 58 -4.33 -8.46 -8.13
C GLU A 58 -3.57 -7.14 -7.96
N TYR A 59 -2.67 -6.86 -8.88
CA TYR A 59 -1.81 -5.67 -8.85
C TYR A 59 -2.05 -4.85 -10.10
N TYR A 60 -2.05 -3.54 -9.93
CA TYR A 60 -2.36 -2.59 -11.00
C TYR A 60 -1.31 -1.49 -11.07
N ILE A 61 -0.94 -1.11 -12.28
CA ILE A 61 -0.03 -0.03 -12.59
C ILE A 61 -0.79 1.04 -13.38
N ALA A 62 -0.72 2.28 -12.92
CA ALA A 62 -1.26 3.42 -13.64
C ALA A 62 -0.22 4.02 -14.59
N TYR A 63 -0.64 4.27 -15.81
CA TYR A 63 0.17 4.92 -16.85
C TYR A 63 -0.47 6.23 -17.29
N LYS A 64 0.35 7.25 -17.49
CA LYS A 64 -0.04 8.53 -18.11
C LYS A 64 1.02 8.91 -19.13
N GLN A 65 0.62 9.13 -20.37
CA GLN A 65 1.54 9.43 -21.49
C GLN A 65 2.69 8.42 -21.63
N GLY A 66 2.40 7.15 -21.41
CA GLY A 66 3.37 6.04 -21.51
C GLY A 66 4.35 5.90 -20.34
N LYS A 67 4.25 6.76 -19.31
CA LYS A 67 5.06 6.67 -18.09
C LYS A 67 4.26 6.02 -16.97
N VAL A 68 4.92 5.26 -16.10
CA VAL A 68 4.34 4.77 -14.86
C VAL A 68 4.14 5.96 -13.92
N VAL A 69 2.93 6.09 -13.36
CA VAL A 69 2.54 7.22 -12.51
C VAL A 69 1.88 6.77 -11.20
N GLY A 70 1.67 5.46 -11.03
CA GLY A 70 1.12 4.92 -9.79
C GLY A 70 1.03 3.40 -9.82
N ARG A 71 0.86 2.83 -8.64
CA ARG A 71 0.66 1.40 -8.41
C ARG A 71 -0.32 1.16 -7.27
N VAL A 72 -0.97 0.03 -7.24
CA VAL A 72 -1.79 -0.43 -6.10
C VAL A 72 -1.97 -1.95 -6.15
N ALA A 73 -1.94 -2.57 -4.98
CA ALA A 73 -2.37 -3.96 -4.78
C ALA A 73 -3.82 -3.98 -4.27
N ALA A 74 -4.67 -4.81 -4.89
CA ALA A 74 -5.99 -5.15 -4.38
C ALA A 74 -5.94 -6.56 -3.79
N ILE A 75 -6.25 -6.70 -2.50
CA ILE A 75 -6.04 -7.94 -1.75
C ILE A 75 -7.33 -8.32 -1.04
N ILE A 76 -7.70 -9.60 -1.09
CA ILE A 76 -8.81 -10.16 -0.30
C ILE A 76 -8.24 -11.23 0.60
N ASN A 77 -8.32 -11.03 1.91
CA ASN A 77 -7.98 -12.02 2.91
C ASN A 77 -9.27 -12.75 3.33
N HIS A 78 -9.50 -13.92 2.74
CA HIS A 78 -10.71 -14.71 2.98
C HIS A 78 -10.84 -15.18 4.43
N ARG A 79 -9.72 -15.55 5.07
CA ARG A 79 -9.68 -15.97 6.47
C ARG A 79 -10.08 -14.83 7.42
N ALA A 80 -9.59 -13.61 7.17
CA ALA A 80 -9.98 -12.44 7.95
C ALA A 80 -11.46 -12.11 7.74
N ASN A 81 -11.93 -12.06 6.49
CA ASN A 81 -13.31 -11.78 6.15
C ASN A 81 -14.28 -12.81 6.79
N GLU A 82 -13.92 -14.09 6.78
CA GLU A 82 -14.69 -15.14 7.43
C GLU A 82 -14.73 -14.98 8.95
N LYS A 83 -13.55 -14.76 9.57
CA LYS A 83 -13.39 -14.60 11.02
C LYS A 83 -14.19 -13.42 11.55
N TRP A 84 -14.10 -12.28 10.89
CA TRP A 84 -14.71 -11.01 11.33
C TRP A 84 -16.10 -10.78 10.75
N LYS A 85 -16.60 -11.68 9.90
CA LYS A 85 -17.91 -11.58 9.20
C LYS A 85 -18.02 -10.30 8.34
N THR A 86 -16.91 -9.92 7.72
CA THR A 86 -16.80 -8.74 6.85
C THR A 86 -16.73 -9.14 5.38
N LYS A 87 -16.87 -8.14 4.49
CA LYS A 87 -16.69 -8.29 3.03
C LYS A 87 -15.77 -7.19 2.53
N ILE A 88 -14.50 -7.27 2.97
CA ILE A 88 -13.48 -6.26 2.76
C ILE A 88 -12.55 -6.67 1.62
N VAL A 89 -12.32 -5.75 0.68
CA VAL A 89 -11.12 -5.70 -0.15
C VAL A 89 -10.13 -4.73 0.48
N ARG A 90 -8.87 -5.13 0.59
CA ARG A 90 -7.78 -4.28 1.07
C ARG A 90 -7.11 -3.61 -0.12
N PHE A 91 -6.64 -2.38 0.05
CA PHE A 91 -5.63 -1.82 -0.84
C PHE A 91 -4.30 -1.69 -0.09
N GLY A 92 -3.20 -2.04 -0.75
CA GLY A 92 -1.84 -1.94 -0.20
C GLY A 92 -0.83 -1.65 -1.31
N TRP A 93 0.44 -1.50 -0.97
CA TRP A 93 1.49 -1.11 -1.92
C TRP A 93 1.03 0.03 -2.84
N ILE A 94 0.32 1.01 -2.27
CA ILE A 94 -0.23 2.12 -3.02
C ILE A 94 0.76 3.26 -3.09
N ASP A 95 1.18 3.59 -4.30
CA ASP A 95 2.01 4.76 -4.58
C ASP A 95 1.49 5.48 -5.82
N PHE A 96 1.56 6.79 -5.83
CA PHE A 96 1.13 7.62 -6.95
C PHE A 96 1.78 8.99 -6.93
N ILE A 97 1.93 9.60 -8.10
CA ILE A 97 2.35 11.00 -8.23
C ILE A 97 1.25 11.94 -7.74
N ASP A 98 1.59 13.20 -7.43
CA ASP A 98 0.61 14.23 -7.02
C ASP A 98 -0.33 14.61 -8.19
N ASP A 99 -1.22 13.68 -8.54
CA ASP A 99 -2.25 13.83 -9.56
C ASP A 99 -3.52 13.09 -9.12
N LEU A 100 -4.57 13.86 -8.81
CA LEU A 100 -5.83 13.34 -8.29
C LEU A 100 -6.54 12.36 -9.25
N GLU A 101 -6.32 12.50 -10.57
CA GLU A 101 -6.85 11.59 -11.56
C GLU A 101 -6.21 10.19 -11.44
N VAL A 102 -4.90 10.17 -11.12
CA VAL A 102 -4.15 8.91 -10.92
C VAL A 102 -4.63 8.19 -9.67
N SER A 103 -4.67 8.86 -8.52
CA SER A 103 -5.13 8.23 -7.27
C SER A 103 -6.58 7.76 -7.38
N ARG A 104 -7.48 8.55 -7.99
CA ARG A 104 -8.86 8.15 -8.26
C ARG A 104 -8.92 6.86 -9.07
N ALA A 105 -8.18 6.79 -10.19
CA ALA A 105 -8.20 5.64 -11.07
C ALA A 105 -7.71 4.36 -10.36
N LEU A 106 -6.69 4.46 -9.49
CA LEU A 106 -6.19 3.34 -8.70
C LEU A 106 -7.24 2.86 -7.69
N PHE A 107 -7.88 3.75 -6.93
CA PHE A 107 -8.93 3.36 -5.97
C PHE A 107 -10.16 2.81 -6.68
N ASP A 108 -10.56 3.38 -7.81
CA ASP A 108 -11.68 2.89 -8.60
C ASP A 108 -11.44 1.45 -9.09
N GLU A 109 -10.20 1.10 -9.46
CA GLU A 109 -9.83 -0.25 -9.87
C GLU A 109 -9.89 -1.24 -8.72
N VAL A 110 -9.36 -0.89 -7.53
CA VAL A 110 -9.49 -1.73 -6.32
C VAL A 110 -10.96 -1.95 -5.98
N ALA A 111 -11.76 -0.90 -6.02
CA ALA A 111 -13.20 -1.00 -5.77
C ALA A 111 -13.92 -1.86 -6.82
N ALA A 112 -13.53 -1.78 -8.09
CA ALA A 112 -14.08 -2.61 -9.16
C ALA A 112 -13.73 -4.09 -8.94
N TYR A 113 -12.46 -4.39 -8.61
CA TYR A 113 -12.02 -5.73 -8.25
C TYR A 113 -12.81 -6.26 -7.04
N GLY A 114 -12.88 -5.50 -5.94
CA GLY A 114 -13.63 -5.88 -4.75
C GLY A 114 -15.09 -6.21 -5.06
N ARG A 115 -15.79 -5.32 -5.79
CA ARG A 115 -17.18 -5.55 -6.22
C ARG A 115 -17.33 -6.82 -7.06
N SER A 116 -16.39 -7.10 -7.96
CA SER A 116 -16.41 -8.31 -8.80
C SER A 116 -16.31 -9.60 -7.98
N LYS A 117 -15.75 -9.51 -6.76
CA LYS A 117 -15.59 -10.60 -5.80
C LYS A 117 -16.65 -10.58 -4.68
N GLY A 118 -17.64 -9.68 -4.77
CA GLY A 118 -18.71 -9.58 -3.77
C GLY A 118 -18.31 -8.86 -2.48
N MET A 119 -17.21 -8.11 -2.50
CA MET A 119 -16.82 -7.24 -1.37
C MET A 119 -17.64 -5.96 -1.38
N THR A 120 -17.93 -5.43 -0.21
CA THR A 120 -18.76 -4.23 -0.01
C THR A 120 -18.01 -3.07 0.61
N GLU A 121 -16.84 -3.33 1.15
CA GLU A 121 -16.00 -2.36 1.85
C GLU A 121 -14.58 -2.41 1.30
N MET A 122 -13.89 -1.27 1.32
CA MET A 122 -12.49 -1.14 0.96
C MET A 122 -11.74 -0.52 2.12
N VAL A 123 -10.68 -1.18 2.60
CA VAL A 123 -9.88 -0.76 3.76
C VAL A 123 -8.40 -0.78 3.40
N GLY A 124 -7.65 0.17 3.92
CA GLY A 124 -6.20 0.22 3.70
C GLY A 124 -5.58 1.57 4.04
N PRO A 125 -4.30 1.71 3.79
CA PRO A 125 -3.38 0.70 3.23
C PRO A 125 -3.17 -0.50 4.17
N LEU A 126 -3.33 -1.72 3.65
CA LEU A 126 -3.11 -2.97 4.37
C LEU A 126 -2.52 -4.03 3.44
N GLY A 127 -1.62 -4.86 3.96
CA GLY A 127 -1.07 -5.99 3.24
C GLY A 127 -1.91 -7.28 3.34
N PHE A 128 -1.27 -8.41 3.07
CA PHE A 128 -1.88 -9.74 3.19
C PHE A 128 -2.20 -10.08 4.65
N THR A 129 -1.29 -9.69 5.54
CA THR A 129 -1.36 -9.93 6.99
C THR A 129 -0.96 -8.66 7.75
N ASP A 130 -1.10 -8.69 9.07
CA ASP A 130 -0.64 -7.65 10.01
C ASP A 130 0.88 -7.60 10.20
N MET A 131 1.63 -8.44 9.49
CA MET A 131 3.09 -8.39 9.41
C MET A 131 3.61 -7.60 8.21
N ASP A 132 2.73 -7.27 7.28
CA ASP A 132 3.07 -6.41 6.14
C ASP A 132 2.92 -4.93 6.55
N PRO A 133 3.61 -4.00 5.87
CA PRO A 133 3.43 -2.57 6.11
C PRO A 133 1.98 -2.14 5.96
N GLU A 134 1.48 -1.36 6.92
CA GLU A 134 0.09 -0.89 6.94
C GLU A 134 -0.01 0.57 7.40
N GLY A 135 -1.08 1.22 6.97
CA GLY A 135 -1.37 2.60 7.29
C GLY A 135 -0.91 3.61 6.23
N MET A 136 -1.24 4.85 6.47
CA MET A 136 -0.84 6.01 5.67
C MET A 136 -0.31 7.09 6.62
N LEU A 137 0.90 7.58 6.36
CA LEU A 137 1.50 8.66 7.15
C LEU A 137 0.65 9.93 7.02
N THR A 138 0.24 10.48 8.14
CA THR A 138 -0.57 11.70 8.22
C THR A 138 0.14 12.83 8.96
N TRP A 139 1.20 12.51 9.69
CA TRP A 139 2.01 13.45 10.45
C TRP A 139 3.45 12.93 10.61
N GLY A 140 4.45 13.82 10.67
CA GLY A 140 5.86 13.44 10.86
C GLY A 140 6.58 13.18 9.52
N PHE A 141 6.16 13.83 8.44
CA PHE A 141 6.78 13.72 7.11
C PHE A 141 8.25 14.17 7.05
N ASP A 142 8.74 14.81 8.11
CA ASP A 142 10.12 15.23 8.30
C ASP A 142 10.93 14.25 9.16
N LYS A 143 10.40 13.07 9.42
CA LYS A 143 11.05 12.01 10.21
C LYS A 143 11.50 10.87 9.29
N LEU A 144 12.69 10.34 9.57
CA LEU A 144 13.19 9.16 8.88
C LEU A 144 12.26 7.97 9.21
N SER A 145 11.75 7.33 8.17
CA SER A 145 11.00 6.09 8.33
C SER A 145 11.92 4.93 8.74
N THR A 146 11.33 3.80 9.05
CA THR A 146 12.06 2.55 9.28
C THR A 146 11.58 1.50 8.27
N MET A 147 12.26 0.40 8.15
CA MET A 147 11.82 -0.71 7.29
C MET A 147 10.46 -1.32 7.67
N ILE A 148 9.90 -0.93 8.82
CA ILE A 148 8.61 -1.43 9.32
C ILE A 148 7.52 -0.37 9.16
N THR A 149 7.89 0.91 9.20
CA THR A 149 6.95 2.02 9.11
C THR A 149 6.82 2.50 7.69
N ILE A 150 5.63 2.97 7.32
CA ILE A 150 5.38 3.49 5.98
C ILE A 150 5.78 4.97 5.92
N TYR A 151 6.47 5.33 4.83
CA TYR A 151 6.59 6.71 4.39
C TYR A 151 5.67 6.94 3.19
N ASN A 152 5.10 8.12 3.12
CA ASN A 152 4.42 8.64 1.94
C ASN A 152 4.45 10.17 1.94
N TYR A 153 4.35 10.77 0.77
CA TYR A 153 4.31 12.22 0.63
C TYR A 153 3.06 12.86 1.28
N PRO A 154 3.15 14.13 1.70
CA PRO A 154 2.04 14.84 2.35
C PRO A 154 0.76 14.94 1.52
N TYR A 155 0.85 14.82 0.20
CA TYR A 155 -0.34 14.91 -0.67
C TYR A 155 -1.22 13.63 -0.60
N TYR A 156 -0.75 12.50 -0.07
CA TYR A 156 -1.55 11.27 0.01
C TYR A 156 -2.81 11.46 0.86
N PRO A 157 -2.75 11.87 2.14
CA PRO A 157 -3.96 12.12 2.92
C PRO A 157 -4.83 13.24 2.32
N GLN A 158 -4.23 14.25 1.66
CA GLN A 158 -4.98 15.29 0.97
C GLN A 158 -5.79 14.74 -0.22
N HIS A 159 -5.26 13.73 -0.93
CA HIS A 159 -5.99 13.05 -2.00
C HIS A 159 -7.17 12.27 -1.43
N ILE A 160 -6.99 11.52 -0.33
CA ILE A 160 -8.06 10.81 0.35
C ILE A 160 -9.20 11.77 0.72
N GLU A 161 -8.87 12.91 1.32
CA GLU A 161 -9.85 13.94 1.67
C GLU A 161 -10.59 14.50 0.44
N LYS A 162 -9.86 14.86 -0.62
CA LYS A 162 -10.44 15.40 -1.86
C LYS A 162 -11.29 14.39 -2.63
N LEU A 163 -10.94 13.11 -2.58
CA LEU A 163 -11.72 12.04 -3.20
C LEU A 163 -13.04 11.82 -2.48
N GLY A 164 -13.08 12.02 -1.16
CA GLY A 164 -14.25 11.87 -0.31
C GLY A 164 -14.71 10.42 -0.16
N GLY A 165 -15.65 10.20 0.76
CA GLY A 165 -16.21 8.86 1.00
C GLY A 165 -15.34 7.94 1.85
N TRP A 166 -14.31 8.47 2.49
CA TRP A 166 -13.40 7.76 3.37
C TRP A 166 -13.65 8.13 4.82
N GLU A 167 -13.49 7.15 5.69
CA GLU A 167 -13.50 7.31 7.15
C GLU A 167 -12.20 6.76 7.72
N VAL A 168 -11.74 7.34 8.84
CA VAL A 168 -10.57 6.82 9.56
C VAL A 168 -11.02 5.59 10.33
N ASP A 169 -10.41 4.44 10.02
CA ASP A 169 -10.65 3.19 10.72
C ASP A 169 -9.87 3.16 12.04
N GLN A 170 -8.56 3.37 11.97
CA GLN A 170 -7.69 3.34 13.14
C GLN A 170 -6.55 4.35 13.00
N ASN A 171 -6.14 4.95 14.13
CA ASN A 171 -4.94 5.76 14.23
C ASN A 171 -3.81 4.95 14.88
N TYR A 172 -2.63 4.99 14.27
CA TYR A 172 -1.40 4.43 14.81
C TYR A 172 -0.47 5.55 15.25
N VAL A 173 0.28 5.33 16.30
CA VAL A 173 1.29 6.28 16.81
C VAL A 173 2.61 5.55 16.96
N GLU A 174 3.65 6.09 16.35
CA GLU A 174 5.01 5.62 16.53
C GLU A 174 5.67 6.39 17.68
N TYR A 175 6.31 5.67 18.59
CA TYR A 175 7.08 6.24 19.70
C TYR A 175 8.57 6.00 19.45
N PHE A 176 9.34 7.08 19.53
CA PHE A 176 10.79 7.02 19.50
C PHE A 176 11.33 7.29 20.91
N PHE A 177 12.28 6.48 21.38
CA PHE A 177 12.99 6.71 22.63
C PHE A 177 14.43 6.21 22.53
N ASP A 178 15.33 6.88 23.23
CA ASP A 178 16.72 6.45 23.34
C ASP A 178 16.84 5.25 24.27
N VAL A 179 17.64 4.26 23.88
CA VAL A 179 17.96 3.12 24.75
C VAL A 179 18.81 3.63 25.91
N PRO A 180 18.36 3.49 27.18
CA PRO A 180 19.13 3.91 28.33
C PRO A 180 20.46 3.16 28.42
N LYS A 181 21.54 3.85 28.82
CA LYS A 181 22.88 3.26 28.94
C LYS A 181 22.96 2.20 30.06
N GLU A 182 22.11 2.30 31.05
CA GLU A 182 22.02 1.38 32.18
C GLU A 182 20.59 0.91 32.37
N ILE A 183 20.43 -0.32 32.83
CA ILE A 183 19.09 -0.87 33.14
C ILE A 183 18.56 -0.09 34.34
N PRO A 184 17.38 0.53 34.26
CA PRO A 184 16.79 1.22 35.43
C PRO A 184 16.61 0.28 36.63
N GLU A 185 16.97 0.73 37.83
CA GLU A 185 16.89 -0.08 39.08
C GLU A 185 15.46 -0.64 39.33
N LYS A 186 14.49 -0.21 38.61
CA LYS A 186 13.07 -0.56 38.80
C LYS A 186 12.62 -1.83 38.03
N TYR A 187 13.53 -2.50 37.32
CA TYR A 187 13.27 -3.74 36.58
C TYR A 187 14.23 -4.83 37.01
#